data_88c948b978b7be8257d582dda774eeef
#
_entry.id   88c948b978b7be8257d582dda774eeef
#
_cell.length_a   1.000
_cell.length_b   1.000
_cell.length_c   1.000
_cell.angle_alpha   90.00
_cell.angle_beta   90.00
_cell.angle_gamma   90.00
#
_symmetry.space_group_name_H-M   'P 1'
#
loop_
_entity.id
_entity.type
_entity.pdbx_description
1 polymer ?
#
loop_
_entity_poly.entity_id
_entity_poly.type
_entity_poly.pdbx_seq_one_letter_code
_entity_poly.pdbx_strand_id
1 'polypeptide(L)'
;TYGVRYFSELTNMACLTEEVGELARVIARTYGDQSFKPGEKANLGEEMADVMWVLLCLANQTGIDLTEELKKSFDKKTKRDSERHHNNPKLTEHPTPSEDNKTLI
;
A
#
# COMPACT_ATOMS: atom_id res chain seq x y z
N THR A 1 -2.51 12.95 -14.64
CA THR A 1 -1.94 11.62 -14.85
C THR A 1 -0.84 11.63 -15.89
N TYR A 2 -1.08 12.24 -17.02
CA TYR A 2 -0.02 12.40 -18.01
C TYR A 2 1.13 13.23 -17.47
N GLY A 3 0.84 14.26 -16.68
CA GLY A 3 1.87 15.12 -16.11
C GLY A 3 2.86 14.38 -15.22
N VAL A 4 2.39 13.38 -14.48
CA VAL A 4 3.24 12.60 -13.58
C VAL A 4 4.34 11.86 -14.36
N ARG A 5 4.07 11.43 -15.57
CA ARG A 5 5.03 10.71 -16.42
C ARG A 5 6.20 11.58 -16.88
N TYR A 6 6.00 12.89 -16.94
CA TYR A 6 7.02 13.83 -17.40
C TYR A 6 7.78 14.51 -16.25
N PHE A 7 7.37 14.25 -15.01
CA PHE A 7 8.07 14.78 -13.87
C PHE A 7 9.33 13.97 -13.57
N SER A 8 10.30 14.60 -12.94
CA SER A 8 11.48 13.89 -12.46
C SER A 8 11.10 12.89 -11.36
N GLU A 9 11.98 11.94 -11.12
CA GLU A 9 11.77 10.95 -10.06
C GLU A 9 11.60 11.63 -8.70
N LEU A 10 12.37 12.67 -8.44
CA LEU A 10 12.27 13.41 -7.19
C LEU A 10 10.92 14.11 -7.05
N THR A 11 10.44 14.74 -8.12
CA THR A 11 9.13 15.38 -8.13
C THR A 11 8.02 14.36 -7.93
N ASN A 12 8.12 13.21 -8.59
CA ASN A 12 7.14 12.15 -8.41
C ASN A 12 7.17 11.58 -7.00
N MET A 13 8.32 11.54 -6.36
CA MET A 13 8.40 11.14 -4.96
C MET A 13 7.69 12.15 -4.06
N ALA A 14 7.83 13.44 -4.36
CA ALA A 14 7.10 14.48 -3.62
C ALA A 14 5.59 14.33 -3.82
N CYS A 15 5.15 14.03 -5.04
CA CYS A 15 3.73 13.77 -5.32
C CYS A 15 3.23 12.55 -4.56
N LEU A 16 4.03 11.50 -4.48
CA LEU A 16 3.67 10.32 -3.71
C LEU A 16 3.48 10.66 -2.23
N THR A 17 4.37 11.47 -1.68
CA THR A 17 4.27 11.92 -0.30
C THR A 17 2.99 12.71 -0.06
N GLU A 18 2.61 13.58 -1.00
CA GLU A 18 1.35 14.31 -0.93
C GLU A 18 0.14 13.38 -0.94
N GLU A 19 0.13 12.39 -1.83
CA GLU A 19 -0.98 11.44 -1.92
C GLU A 19 -1.09 10.59 -0.66
N VAL A 20 0.03 10.19 -0.09
CA VAL A 20 0.04 9.46 1.19
C VAL A 20 -0.52 10.36 2.30
N GLY A 21 -0.19 11.65 2.28
CA GLY A 21 -0.74 12.62 3.22
C GLY A 21 -2.26 12.75 3.11
N GLU A 22 -2.79 12.79 1.88
CA GLU A 22 -4.23 12.82 1.66
C GLU A 22 -4.91 11.56 2.14
N LEU A 23 -4.30 10.41 1.89
CA LEU A 23 -4.79 9.13 2.42
C LEU A 23 -4.81 9.15 3.95
N ALA A 24 -3.74 9.63 4.57
CA ALA A 24 -3.66 9.75 6.02
C ALA A 24 -4.75 10.66 6.57
N ARG A 25 -5.05 11.77 5.89
CA ARG A 25 -6.11 12.69 6.27
C ARG A 25 -7.48 12.00 6.27
N VAL A 26 -7.76 11.25 5.22
CA VAL A 26 -9.03 10.54 5.09
C VAL A 26 -9.17 9.47 6.17
N ILE A 27 -8.11 8.71 6.42
CA ILE A 27 -8.09 7.69 7.48
C ILE A 27 -8.32 8.32 8.85
N ALA A 28 -7.63 9.42 9.14
CA ALA A 28 -7.75 10.10 10.42
C ALA A 28 -9.17 10.63 10.67
N ARG A 29 -9.82 11.12 9.63
CA ARG A 29 -11.19 11.65 9.74
C ARG A 29 -12.25 10.58 9.71
N THR A 30 -12.00 9.45 9.08
CA THR A 30 -12.96 8.35 9.01
C THR A 30 -12.92 7.49 10.26
N TYR A 31 -11.74 7.20 10.78
CA TYR A 31 -11.52 6.23 11.86
C TYR A 31 -10.88 6.82 13.11
N GLY A 32 -10.38 8.05 13.03
CA GLY A 32 -9.72 8.70 14.16
C GLY A 32 -10.62 9.69 14.88
N ASP A 33 -9.99 10.57 15.64
CA ASP A 33 -10.69 11.56 16.45
C ASP A 33 -11.10 12.80 15.64
N GLN A 34 -10.57 12.98 14.44
CA GLN A 34 -10.92 14.09 13.57
C GLN A 34 -12.17 13.79 12.77
N SER A 35 -12.86 14.85 12.38
CA SER A 35 -14.08 14.73 11.58
C SER A 35 -13.95 15.55 10.30
N PHE A 36 -14.74 15.17 9.30
CA PHE A 36 -14.87 15.98 8.10
C PHE A 36 -15.70 17.20 8.38
N LYS A 37 -15.41 18.28 7.67
CA LYS A 37 -16.25 19.47 7.71
C LYS A 37 -17.61 19.15 7.07
N PRO A 38 -18.66 19.88 7.45
CA PRO A 38 -19.97 19.68 6.82
C PRO A 38 -19.84 19.81 5.29
N GLY A 39 -20.40 18.85 4.58
CA GLY A 39 -20.37 18.83 3.13
C GLY A 39 -19.13 18.23 2.50
N GLU A 40 -18.08 17.96 3.27
CA GLU A 40 -16.92 17.26 2.75
C GLU A 40 -17.27 15.78 2.51
N LYS A 41 -16.78 15.27 1.39
CA LYS A 41 -16.89 13.86 1.05
C LYS A 41 -15.51 13.27 0.95
N ALA A 42 -15.38 12.02 1.36
CA ALA A 42 -14.12 11.29 1.25
C ALA A 42 -14.39 9.95 0.59
N ASN A 43 -13.48 9.56 -0.27
CA ASN A 43 -13.49 8.24 -0.88
C ASN A 43 -12.15 7.59 -0.61
N LEU A 44 -12.12 6.70 0.37
CA LEU A 44 -10.89 6.03 0.79
C LEU A 44 -10.28 5.22 -0.35
N GLY A 45 -11.12 4.53 -1.13
CA GLY A 45 -10.66 3.77 -2.28
C GLY A 45 -9.97 4.63 -3.32
N GLU A 46 -10.53 5.82 -3.58
CA GLU A 46 -9.94 6.76 -4.52
C GLU A 46 -8.57 7.23 -4.04
N GLU A 47 -8.44 7.55 -2.75
CA GLU A 47 -7.17 7.98 -2.18
C GLU A 47 -6.11 6.86 -2.24
N MET A 48 -6.52 5.63 -1.99
CA MET A 48 -5.62 4.48 -2.14
C MET A 48 -5.17 4.29 -3.58
N ALA A 49 -6.10 4.46 -4.52
CA ALA A 49 -5.79 4.35 -5.94
C ALA A 49 -4.82 5.44 -6.39
N ASP A 50 -4.96 6.65 -5.88
CA ASP A 50 -4.07 7.75 -6.20
C ASP A 50 -2.64 7.48 -5.72
N VAL A 51 -2.48 6.94 -4.52
CA VAL A 51 -1.17 6.52 -4.01
C VAL A 51 -0.56 5.46 -4.91
N MET A 52 -1.33 4.44 -5.24
CA MET A 52 -0.86 3.35 -6.08
C MET A 52 -0.46 3.85 -7.47
N TRP A 53 -1.24 4.76 -8.03
CA TRP A 53 -0.96 5.32 -9.35
C TRP A 53 0.41 5.99 -9.41
N VAL A 54 0.70 6.86 -8.45
CA VAL A 54 1.99 7.56 -8.43
C VAL A 54 3.14 6.57 -8.23
N LEU A 55 2.94 5.57 -7.38
CA LEU A 55 3.95 4.54 -7.17
C LEU A 55 4.22 3.74 -8.44
N LEU A 56 3.18 3.40 -9.19
CA LEU A 56 3.33 2.72 -10.49
C LEU A 56 4.07 3.59 -11.51
N CYS A 57 3.81 4.89 -11.51
CA CYS A 57 4.54 5.82 -12.37
C CYS A 57 6.03 5.84 -12.02
N LEU A 58 6.36 5.85 -10.75
CA LEU A 58 7.76 5.79 -10.31
C LEU A 58 8.42 4.48 -10.71
N ALA A 59 7.72 3.36 -10.57
CA ALA A 59 8.23 2.06 -10.97
C ALA A 59 8.54 2.04 -12.47
N ASN A 60 7.62 2.52 -13.30
CA ASN A 60 7.82 2.61 -14.74
C ASN A 60 9.00 3.52 -15.09
N GLN A 61 9.09 4.65 -14.43
CA GLN A 61 10.12 5.65 -14.68
C GLN A 61 11.51 5.13 -14.34
N THR A 62 11.62 4.28 -13.34
CA THR A 62 12.89 3.73 -12.89
C THR A 62 13.20 2.35 -13.48
N GLY A 63 12.32 1.83 -14.31
CA GLY A 63 12.52 0.53 -14.95
C GLY A 63 12.33 -0.66 -14.03
N ILE A 64 11.57 -0.48 -12.94
CA ILE A 64 11.32 -1.55 -11.97
C ILE A 64 10.01 -2.26 -12.31
N ASP A 65 10.07 -3.59 -12.38
CA ASP A 65 8.88 -4.42 -12.51
C ASP A 65 8.30 -4.66 -11.12
N LEU A 66 7.33 -3.84 -10.75
CA LEU A 66 6.76 -3.87 -9.41
C LEU A 66 6.01 -5.18 -9.13
N THR A 67 5.42 -5.79 -10.15
CA THR A 67 4.77 -7.10 -10.02
C THR A 67 5.77 -8.16 -9.58
N GLU A 68 6.92 -8.21 -10.22
CA GLU A 68 7.98 -9.15 -9.86
C GLU A 68 8.54 -8.88 -8.47
N GLU A 69 8.75 -7.61 -8.14
CA GLU A 69 9.23 -7.26 -6.81
C GLU A 69 8.22 -7.62 -5.73
N LEU A 70 6.93 -7.46 -6.02
CA LEU A 70 5.86 -7.82 -5.10
C LEU A 70 5.83 -9.34 -4.87
N LYS A 71 5.98 -10.12 -5.93
CA LYS A 71 6.06 -11.59 -5.82
C LYS A 71 7.23 -12.01 -4.93
N LYS A 72 8.40 -11.43 -5.15
CA LYS A 72 9.57 -11.70 -4.32
C LYS A 72 9.31 -11.37 -2.86
N SER A 73 8.64 -10.27 -2.61
CA SER A 73 8.30 -9.84 -1.25
C SER A 73 7.35 -10.83 -0.58
N PHE A 74 6.33 -11.30 -1.29
CA PHE A 74 5.39 -12.29 -0.76
C PHE A 74 6.08 -13.62 -0.49
N ASP A 75 6.91 -14.09 -1.40
CA ASP A 75 7.65 -15.35 -1.23
C ASP A 75 8.55 -15.26 0.00
N LYS A 76 9.24 -14.15 0.17
CA LYS A 76 10.12 -13.92 1.31
C LYS A 76 9.35 -13.91 2.62
N LYS A 77 8.20 -13.25 2.65
CA LYS A 77 7.34 -13.18 3.83
C LYS A 77 6.75 -14.54 4.16
N THR A 78 6.29 -15.26 3.16
CA THR A 78 5.74 -16.60 3.33
C THR A 78 6.77 -17.55 3.92
N LYS A 79 7.98 -17.52 3.39
CA LYS A 79 9.08 -18.33 3.91
C LYS A 79 9.39 -18.00 5.36
N ARG A 80 9.47 -16.72 5.68
CA ARG A 80 9.73 -16.26 7.05
C ARG A 80 8.63 -16.70 8.00
N ASP A 81 7.38 -16.57 7.61
CA ASP A 81 6.25 -16.95 8.44
C ASP A 81 6.18 -18.47 8.61
N SER A 82 6.50 -19.23 7.58
CA SER A 82 6.59 -20.68 7.65
C SER A 82 7.66 -21.11 8.65
N GLU A 83 8.81 -20.49 8.64
CA GLU A 83 9.89 -20.77 9.60
C GLU A 83 9.48 -20.42 11.02
N ARG A 84 8.76 -19.31 11.21
CA ARG A 84 8.23 -18.94 12.53
C ARG A 84 7.24 -19.97 13.05
N HIS A 85 6.34 -20.43 12.21
CA HIS A 85 5.36 -21.47 12.58
C HIS A 85 6.05 -22.78 12.93
N HIS A 86 7.11 -23.13 12.19
CA HIS A 86 7.87 -24.33 12.46
C HIS A 86 8.58 -24.26 13.80
N ASN A 87 9.11 -23.06 14.15
CA ASN A 87 9.90 -22.87 15.37
C ASN A 87 9.06 -22.51 16.60
N ASN A 88 7.77 -22.26 16.43
CA ASN A 88 6.89 -21.87 17.53
C ASN A 88 5.58 -22.67 17.46
N PRO A 89 5.49 -23.76 18.26
CA PRO A 89 4.29 -24.63 18.25
C PRO A 89 2.98 -23.92 18.51
N LYS A 90 3.00 -22.83 19.27
CA LYS A 90 1.79 -22.06 19.58
C LYS A 90 1.20 -21.41 18.35
N LEU A 91 2.02 -21.07 17.38
CA LEU A 91 1.57 -20.45 16.15
C LEU A 91 0.95 -21.45 15.17
N THR A 92 1.34 -22.73 15.26
CA THR A 92 0.80 -23.77 14.39
C THR A 92 -0.62 -24.15 14.73
N GLU A 93 -1.11 -23.79 15.91
CA GLU A 93 -2.48 -24.04 16.34
C GLU A 93 -3.47 -22.97 15.89
N HIS A 94 -2.96 -21.87 15.37
CA HIS A 94 -3.81 -20.78 14.90
C HIS A 94 -4.18 -20.95 13.44
N PRO A 95 -5.34 -20.40 13.02
CA PRO A 95 -5.69 -20.38 11.59
C PRO A 95 -4.57 -19.73 10.78
N THR A 96 -4.33 -20.27 9.60
CA THR A 96 -3.32 -19.71 8.72
C THR A 96 -3.77 -18.34 8.22
N PRO A 97 -2.85 -17.41 7.97
CA PRO A 97 -3.21 -16.07 7.47
C PRO A 97 -3.58 -16.04 5.98
N SER A 98 -3.86 -17.17 5.38
CA SER A 98 -4.16 -17.25 3.95
C SER A 98 -5.37 -16.43 3.53
N GLU A 99 -6.37 -16.29 4.39
CA GLU A 99 -7.54 -15.49 4.08
C GLU A 99 -7.21 -14.00 4.08
N ASP A 100 -6.36 -13.56 5.00
CA ASP A 100 -5.91 -12.18 5.04
C ASP A 100 -5.12 -11.83 3.79
N ASN A 101 -4.33 -12.76 3.28
CA ASN A 101 -3.56 -12.56 2.05
C ASN A 101 -4.47 -12.39 0.84
N LYS A 102 -5.62 -13.03 0.82
CA LYS A 102 -6.58 -12.89 -0.27
C LYS A 102 -7.19 -11.50 -0.32
N THR A 103 -7.34 -10.85 0.79
CA THR A 103 -7.93 -9.51 0.85
C THR A 103 -6.95 -8.41 0.45
N LEU A 104 -5.65 -8.69 0.47
CA LEU A 104 -4.62 -7.73 0.09
C LEU A 104 -4.41 -7.63 -1.42
N ILE A 105 -4.90 -8.57 -2.16
CA ILE A 105 -4.73 -8.64 -3.60
C ILE A 105 -6.08 -8.53 -4.30
#